data_aad50b87eb6f34395fd44c6d5d06575a
#
_entry.id   aad50b87eb6f34395fd44c6d5d06575a
#
_cell.length_a   1.000
_cell.length_b   1.000
_cell.length_c   1.000
_cell.angle_alpha   90.00
_cell.angle_beta   90.00
_cell.angle_gamma   90.00
#
_symmetry.space_group_name_H-M   'P 1'
#
loop_
_entity.id
_entity.type
_entity.pdbx_description
1 polymer ?
#
loop_
_entity_poly.entity_id
_entity_poly.type
_entity_poly.pdbx_seq_one_letter_code
_entity_poly.pdbx_strand_id
1 'polypeptide(L)'
;MIMTVAELRQYITTDDADQVLEAKLQALELLIRAYTNNNFQKRAFRAVAVAASDGSRLITTASNPFKPGDTLQITDSEFNDGLVNIKAVASEAITVKEDLFDESGVIITKVVYPADVKMGCANLMKWELDNRDKVGIASETISRHSVTYFNMDGDNSLMGYPKSLLGFLKPYMKARFGQGLKV
;
A
#
# COMPACT_ATOMS: atom_id res chain seq x y z
N MET A 1 -4.68 1.42 -2.61
CA MET A 1 -3.49 0.77 -3.24
C MET A 1 -2.47 1.82 -3.66
N ILE A 2 -1.17 1.58 -3.47
CA ILE A 2 -0.11 2.54 -3.88
C ILE A 2 -0.16 2.85 -5.37
N MET A 3 -0.40 1.83 -6.18
CA MET A 3 -0.62 1.91 -7.62
C MET A 3 -1.54 0.79 -8.08
N THR A 4 -2.12 0.92 -9.26
CA THR A 4 -2.88 -0.15 -9.89
C THR A 4 -1.95 -1.20 -10.51
N VAL A 5 -2.44 -2.41 -10.76
CA VAL A 5 -1.67 -3.45 -11.49
C VAL A 5 -1.31 -2.97 -12.90
N ALA A 6 -2.20 -2.23 -13.55
CA ALA A 6 -1.92 -1.64 -14.86
C ALA A 6 -0.76 -0.63 -14.83
N GLU A 7 -0.66 0.19 -13.77
CA GLU A 7 0.51 1.07 -13.55
C GLU A 7 1.77 0.25 -13.27
N LEU A 8 1.67 -0.78 -12.42
CA LEU A 8 2.81 -1.65 -12.09
C LEU A 8 3.41 -2.31 -13.33
N ARG A 9 2.57 -2.83 -14.24
CA ARG A 9 3.00 -3.47 -15.50
C ARG A 9 3.71 -2.52 -16.47
N GLN A 10 3.69 -1.21 -16.24
CA GLN A 10 4.53 -0.27 -16.99
C GLN A 10 5.99 -0.27 -16.52
N TYR A 11 6.25 -0.73 -15.30
CA TYR A 11 7.59 -0.75 -14.70
C TYR A 11 8.22 -2.15 -14.67
N ILE A 12 7.39 -3.20 -14.61
CA ILE A 12 7.85 -4.58 -14.50
C ILE A 12 7.12 -5.47 -15.49
N THR A 13 7.83 -6.49 -15.98
CA THR A 13 7.25 -7.58 -16.78
C THR A 13 7.15 -8.82 -15.90
N THR A 14 5.96 -9.40 -15.80
CA THR A 14 5.69 -10.62 -15.05
C THR A 14 4.47 -11.33 -15.61
N ASP A 15 4.45 -12.65 -15.52
CA ASP A 15 3.34 -13.52 -15.91
C ASP A 15 2.38 -13.80 -14.75
N ASP A 16 2.65 -13.25 -13.55
CA ASP A 16 1.79 -13.42 -12.39
C ASP A 16 0.39 -12.85 -12.65
N ALA A 17 -0.62 -13.56 -12.15
CA ALA A 17 -2.02 -13.15 -12.25
C ALA A 17 -2.26 -11.81 -11.52
N ASP A 18 -3.14 -10.98 -12.05
CA ASP A 18 -3.46 -9.65 -11.51
C ASP A 18 -3.90 -9.72 -10.03
N GLN A 19 -4.65 -10.76 -9.65
CA GLN A 19 -5.08 -10.99 -8.28
C GLN A 19 -3.90 -11.17 -7.30
N VAL A 20 -2.85 -11.87 -7.73
CA VAL A 20 -1.63 -12.09 -6.94
C VAL A 20 -0.86 -10.77 -6.80
N LEU A 21 -0.74 -10.03 -7.90
CA LEU A 21 -0.09 -8.71 -7.89
C LEU A 21 -0.86 -7.70 -7.02
N GLU A 22 -2.19 -7.70 -7.06
CA GLU A 22 -3.02 -6.84 -6.19
C GLU A 22 -2.77 -7.16 -4.71
N ALA A 23 -2.76 -8.43 -4.33
CA ALA A 23 -2.51 -8.85 -2.95
C ALA A 23 -1.10 -8.44 -2.48
N LYS A 24 -0.07 -8.63 -3.32
CA LYS A 24 1.31 -8.20 -3.02
C LYS A 24 1.42 -6.67 -2.90
N LEU A 25 0.75 -5.91 -3.77
CA LEU A 25 0.70 -4.43 -3.70
C LEU A 25 0.03 -3.95 -2.42
N GLN A 26 -1.05 -4.59 -1.98
CA GLN A 26 -1.71 -4.28 -0.71
C GLN A 26 -0.79 -4.56 0.48
N ALA A 27 -0.09 -5.70 0.48
CA ALA A 27 0.87 -6.03 1.52
C ALA A 27 2.02 -5.01 1.59
N LEU A 28 2.58 -4.60 0.44
CA LEU A 28 3.60 -3.55 0.37
C LEU A 28 3.08 -2.19 0.84
N GLU A 29 1.84 -1.84 0.52
CA GLU A 29 1.20 -0.61 1.01
C GLU A 29 1.17 -0.58 2.54
N LEU A 30 0.67 -1.63 3.17
CA LEU A 30 0.61 -1.75 4.63
C LEU A 30 2.01 -1.70 5.26
N LEU A 31 2.97 -2.40 4.67
CA LEU A 31 4.36 -2.41 5.12
C LEU A 31 4.99 -1.01 5.06
N ILE A 32 4.86 -0.29 3.94
CA ILE A 32 5.39 1.06 3.76
C ILE A 32 4.75 2.04 4.75
N ARG A 33 3.44 1.96 4.95
CA ARG A 33 2.71 2.79 5.92
C ARG A 33 3.14 2.52 7.35
N ALA A 34 3.25 1.24 7.73
CA ALA A 34 3.71 0.83 9.05
C ALA A 34 5.15 1.25 9.31
N TYR A 35 6.04 1.07 8.34
CA TYR A 35 7.44 1.44 8.45
C TYR A 35 7.64 2.95 8.59
N THR A 36 6.99 3.73 7.75
CA THR A 36 7.11 5.20 7.76
C THR A 36 6.30 5.87 8.85
N ASN A 37 5.42 5.15 9.54
CA ASN A 37 4.39 5.71 10.43
C ASN A 37 3.62 6.85 9.75
N ASN A 38 3.36 6.71 8.44
CA ASN A 38 2.77 7.74 7.61
C ASN A 38 1.59 7.17 6.81
N ASN A 39 0.42 7.71 7.02
CA ASN A 39 -0.78 7.29 6.33
C ASN A 39 -0.94 7.91 4.93
N PHE A 40 0.01 8.76 4.49
CA PHE A 40 -0.02 9.44 3.19
C PHE A 40 -1.34 10.14 2.88
N GLN A 41 -2.04 10.58 3.91
CA GLN A 41 -3.32 11.28 3.80
C GLN A 41 -3.12 12.69 3.25
N LYS A 42 -3.89 13.05 2.23
CA LYS A 42 -3.97 14.42 1.73
C LYS A 42 -5.17 15.13 2.38
N ARG A 43 -4.95 15.78 3.52
CA ARG A 43 -6.00 16.39 4.34
C ARG A 43 -6.86 17.42 3.61
N ALA A 44 -6.36 18.05 2.55
CA ALA A 44 -7.16 18.93 1.68
C ALA A 44 -8.32 18.19 0.98
N PHE A 45 -8.25 16.86 0.89
CA PHE A 45 -9.26 16.00 0.29
C PHE A 45 -9.86 15.10 1.38
N ARG A 46 -10.52 15.73 2.32
CA ARG A 46 -11.22 15.08 3.43
C ARG A 46 -12.70 15.48 3.40
N ALA A 47 -13.59 14.53 3.65
CA ALA A 47 -15.01 14.75 3.74
C ALA A 47 -15.63 13.89 4.84
N VAL A 48 -16.80 14.29 5.32
CA VAL A 48 -17.67 13.45 6.13
C VAL A 48 -18.58 12.68 5.18
N ALA A 49 -18.82 11.42 5.47
CA ALA A 49 -19.67 10.53 4.69
C ALA A 49 -20.59 9.69 5.57
N VAL A 50 -21.63 9.14 4.96
CA VAL A 50 -22.42 8.04 5.51
C VAL A 50 -22.00 6.78 4.77
N ALA A 51 -21.53 5.78 5.51
CA ALA A 51 -21.25 4.46 4.96
C ALA A 51 -22.58 3.68 4.84
N ALA A 52 -22.81 3.06 3.70
CA ALA A 52 -23.97 2.24 3.43
C ALA A 52 -23.51 0.86 2.91
N SER A 53 -23.99 -0.20 3.56
CA SER A 53 -23.72 -1.58 3.20
C SER A 53 -24.31 -1.95 1.84
N ASP A 54 -25.47 -1.38 1.50
CA ASP A 54 -26.11 -1.56 0.20
C ASP A 54 -25.22 -0.99 -0.92
N GLY A 55 -24.57 -1.89 -1.67
CA GLY A 55 -23.67 -1.59 -2.76
C GLY A 55 -22.35 -0.95 -2.34
N SER A 56 -21.93 -1.10 -1.08
CA SER A 56 -20.65 -0.60 -0.55
C SER A 56 -20.42 0.87 -0.90
N ARG A 57 -21.28 1.75 -0.44
CA ARG A 57 -21.31 3.16 -0.82
C ARG A 57 -20.94 4.08 0.33
N LEU A 58 -20.20 5.13 0.01
CA LEU A 58 -19.92 6.28 0.86
C LEU A 58 -20.70 7.48 0.31
N ILE A 59 -21.74 7.88 0.99
CA ILE A 59 -22.62 8.99 0.60
C ILE A 59 -22.03 10.27 1.18
N THR A 60 -21.72 11.25 0.32
CA THR A 60 -21.11 12.51 0.72
C THR A 60 -21.59 13.63 -0.20
N THR A 61 -21.85 14.80 0.38
CA THR A 61 -22.23 16.02 -0.36
C THR A 61 -21.02 16.87 -0.77
N ALA A 62 -19.79 16.48 -0.41
CA ALA A 62 -18.61 17.21 -0.78
C ALA A 62 -18.39 17.14 -2.30
N SER A 63 -18.19 18.28 -2.94
CA SER A 63 -17.78 18.37 -4.35
C SER A 63 -16.45 17.62 -4.52
N ASN A 64 -16.39 16.73 -5.49
CA ASN A 64 -15.67 15.51 -5.39
C ASN A 64 -14.29 15.56 -6.08
N PRO A 65 -13.18 15.59 -5.34
CA PRO A 65 -11.84 15.43 -5.91
C PRO A 65 -11.47 13.95 -6.15
N PHE A 66 -12.42 13.03 -5.89
CA PHE A 66 -12.19 11.59 -5.90
C PHE A 66 -12.40 11.00 -7.29
N LYS A 67 -11.65 9.97 -7.64
CA LYS A 67 -11.72 9.29 -8.94
C LYS A 67 -11.71 7.77 -8.75
N PRO A 68 -12.29 7.00 -9.67
CA PRO A 68 -12.10 5.56 -9.68
C PRO A 68 -10.61 5.20 -9.64
N GLY A 69 -10.26 4.20 -8.84
CA GLY A 69 -8.86 3.78 -8.59
C GLY A 69 -8.13 4.53 -7.47
N ASP A 70 -8.70 5.66 -6.96
CA ASP A 70 -8.15 6.31 -5.78
C ASP A 70 -8.34 5.43 -4.54
N THR A 71 -7.44 5.56 -3.57
CA THR A 71 -7.55 4.96 -2.24
C THR A 71 -8.03 6.01 -1.26
N LEU A 72 -9.01 5.65 -0.45
CA LEU A 72 -9.47 6.43 0.69
C LEU A 72 -9.06 5.73 1.98
N GLN A 73 -8.83 6.52 3.01
CA GLN A 73 -8.79 6.05 4.37
C GLN A 73 -10.06 6.52 5.08
N ILE A 74 -10.79 5.57 5.64
CA ILE A 74 -11.90 5.81 6.56
C ILE A 74 -11.31 5.90 7.97
N THR A 75 -11.75 6.88 8.73
CA THR A 75 -11.41 7.09 10.15
C THR A 75 -12.63 7.59 10.90
N ASP A 76 -12.57 7.52 12.23
CA ASP A 76 -13.65 7.87 13.14
C ASP A 76 -14.91 7.01 12.88
N SER A 77 -14.69 5.73 12.61
CA SER A 77 -15.70 4.72 12.35
C SER A 77 -15.58 3.60 13.38
N GLU A 78 -16.70 3.03 13.78
CA GLU A 78 -16.73 1.88 14.68
C GLU A 78 -16.44 0.57 13.92
N PHE A 79 -16.91 0.47 12.66
CA PHE A 79 -16.86 -0.78 11.90
C PHE A 79 -16.08 -0.68 10.59
N ASN A 80 -15.88 0.53 10.03
CA ASN A 80 -15.36 0.73 8.68
C ASN A 80 -13.93 1.31 8.66
N ASP A 81 -13.28 1.50 9.81
CA ASP A 81 -11.92 2.05 9.84
C ASP A 81 -10.96 1.23 8.97
N GLY A 82 -10.29 1.89 8.03
CA GLY A 82 -9.37 1.20 7.15
C GLY A 82 -9.13 1.89 5.81
N LEU A 83 -8.52 1.13 4.91
CA LEU A 83 -8.30 1.56 3.52
C LEU A 83 -9.37 0.94 2.63
N VAL A 84 -9.95 1.78 1.78
CA VAL A 84 -10.91 1.34 0.76
C VAL A 84 -10.50 1.90 -0.62
N ASN A 85 -10.80 1.14 -1.66
CA ASN A 85 -10.47 1.49 -3.04
C ASN A 85 -11.72 1.89 -3.81
N ILE A 86 -11.71 3.05 -4.44
CA ILE A 86 -12.84 3.57 -5.19
C ILE A 86 -13.05 2.75 -6.46
N LYS A 87 -14.24 2.21 -6.61
CA LYS A 87 -14.70 1.51 -7.81
C LYS A 87 -15.37 2.46 -8.79
N ALA A 88 -16.25 3.32 -8.28
CA ALA A 88 -16.99 4.29 -9.08
C ALA A 88 -17.31 5.54 -8.25
N VAL A 89 -17.54 6.64 -8.94
CA VAL A 89 -17.90 7.94 -8.33
C VAL A 89 -19.13 8.50 -9.03
N ALA A 90 -20.15 8.85 -8.26
CA ALA A 90 -21.35 9.57 -8.67
C ALA A 90 -21.39 10.94 -7.99
N SER A 91 -22.40 11.76 -8.28
CA SER A 91 -22.52 13.12 -7.73
C SER A 91 -22.51 13.18 -6.20
N GLU A 92 -23.16 12.22 -5.54
CA GLU A 92 -23.34 12.21 -4.08
C GLU A 92 -22.91 10.89 -3.43
N ALA A 93 -22.33 9.96 -4.20
CA ALA A 93 -21.95 8.66 -3.71
C ALA A 93 -20.65 8.16 -4.34
N ILE A 94 -19.82 7.52 -3.53
CA ILE A 94 -18.59 6.85 -3.93
C ILE A 94 -18.81 5.35 -3.66
N THR A 95 -18.76 4.54 -4.69
CA THR A 95 -18.78 3.08 -4.55
C THR A 95 -17.35 2.58 -4.35
N VAL A 96 -17.13 1.76 -3.34
CA VAL A 96 -15.83 1.16 -3.04
C VAL A 96 -15.83 -0.34 -3.36
N LYS A 97 -14.65 -0.96 -3.36
CA LYS A 97 -14.48 -2.39 -3.62
C LYS A 97 -14.76 -3.24 -2.38
N GLU A 98 -14.42 -2.69 -1.23
CA GLU A 98 -14.51 -3.32 0.08
C GLU A 98 -15.95 -3.25 0.61
N ASP A 99 -16.37 -4.25 1.37
CA ASP A 99 -17.67 -4.26 2.01
C ASP A 99 -17.71 -3.24 3.16
N LEU A 100 -18.83 -2.54 3.29
CA LEU A 100 -19.07 -1.54 4.32
C LEU A 100 -20.24 -1.95 5.22
N PHE A 101 -20.19 -1.51 6.46
CA PHE A 101 -21.30 -1.53 7.40
C PHE A 101 -22.02 -0.18 7.42
N ASP A 102 -23.33 -0.20 7.71
CA ASP A 102 -24.12 1.03 7.81
C ASP A 102 -23.66 1.87 8.99
N GLU A 103 -23.19 3.07 8.71
CA GLU A 103 -22.67 3.97 9.74
C GLU A 103 -22.71 5.42 9.26
N SER A 104 -23.02 6.36 10.17
CA SER A 104 -23.07 7.78 9.87
C SER A 104 -21.88 8.52 10.48
N GLY A 105 -21.43 9.58 9.80
CA GLY A 105 -20.42 10.49 10.33
C GLY A 105 -18.98 10.00 10.18
N VAL A 106 -18.73 9.00 9.36
CA VAL A 106 -17.37 8.51 9.07
C VAL A 106 -16.56 9.58 8.32
N ILE A 107 -15.29 9.68 8.61
CA ILE A 107 -14.39 10.61 7.92
C ILE A 107 -13.63 9.85 6.84
N ILE A 108 -13.77 10.31 5.60
CA ILE A 108 -13.01 9.82 4.45
C ILE A 108 -11.91 10.79 4.08
N THR A 109 -10.70 10.29 3.86
CA THR A 109 -9.54 11.10 3.44
C THR A 109 -8.83 10.41 2.30
N LYS A 110 -8.55 11.15 1.21
CA LYS A 110 -7.79 10.63 0.07
C LYS A 110 -6.35 10.33 0.49
N VAL A 111 -5.88 9.13 0.13
CA VAL A 111 -4.47 8.72 0.25
C VAL A 111 -3.77 9.02 -1.06
N VAL A 112 -2.61 9.69 -0.98
CA VAL A 112 -1.83 10.07 -2.17
C VAL A 112 -0.37 9.72 -1.92
N TYR A 113 0.16 8.80 -2.69
CA TYR A 113 1.56 8.42 -2.65
C TYR A 113 2.38 9.29 -3.61
N PRO A 114 3.53 9.85 -3.16
CA PRO A 114 4.48 10.54 -4.03
C PRO A 114 5.04 9.62 -5.12
N ALA A 115 5.51 10.21 -6.21
CA ALA A 115 6.00 9.44 -7.37
C ALA A 115 7.21 8.55 -7.03
N ASP A 116 8.11 9.02 -6.17
CA ASP A 116 9.27 8.26 -5.70
C ASP A 116 8.88 7.07 -4.80
N VAL A 117 7.80 7.20 -4.01
CA VAL A 117 7.22 6.10 -3.23
C VAL A 117 6.61 5.05 -4.17
N LYS A 118 5.90 5.48 -5.22
CA LYS A 118 5.38 4.57 -6.25
C LYS A 118 6.51 3.82 -6.95
N MET A 119 7.54 4.53 -7.40
CA MET A 119 8.71 3.92 -8.05
C MET A 119 9.44 2.96 -7.12
N GLY A 120 9.64 3.36 -5.86
CA GLY A 120 10.25 2.49 -4.85
C GLY A 120 9.43 1.23 -4.59
N CYS A 121 8.10 1.33 -4.56
CA CYS A 121 7.20 0.18 -4.46
C CYS A 121 7.34 -0.77 -5.67
N ALA A 122 7.44 -0.24 -6.88
CA ALA A 122 7.68 -1.06 -8.07
C ALA A 122 9.03 -1.81 -8.00
N ASN A 123 10.08 -1.16 -7.49
CA ASN A 123 11.38 -1.81 -7.27
C ASN A 123 11.33 -2.90 -6.18
N LEU A 124 10.58 -2.67 -5.10
CA LEU A 124 10.34 -3.69 -4.08
C LEU A 124 9.57 -4.87 -4.66
N MET A 125 8.54 -4.60 -5.47
CA MET A 125 7.77 -5.64 -6.15
C MET A 125 8.66 -6.46 -7.10
N LYS A 126 9.48 -5.81 -7.89
CA LYS A 126 10.43 -6.49 -8.77
C LYS A 126 11.36 -7.41 -7.98
N TRP A 127 11.93 -6.90 -6.90
CA TRP A 127 12.77 -7.71 -6.03
C TRP A 127 12.01 -8.91 -5.44
N GLU A 128 10.78 -8.68 -5.00
CA GLU A 128 9.88 -9.72 -4.46
C GLU A 128 9.65 -10.87 -5.46
N LEU A 129 9.40 -10.53 -6.72
CA LEU A 129 9.14 -11.50 -7.79
C LEU A 129 10.41 -12.25 -8.21
N ASP A 130 11.56 -11.57 -8.21
CA ASP A 130 12.80 -12.14 -8.72
C ASP A 130 13.59 -12.94 -7.67
N ASN A 131 13.38 -12.66 -6.37
CA ASN A 131 14.30 -13.13 -5.32
C ASN A 131 13.65 -13.77 -4.10
N ARG A 132 12.32 -13.66 -3.90
CA ARG A 132 11.68 -14.15 -2.67
C ARG A 132 11.86 -15.65 -2.44
N ASP A 133 11.80 -16.43 -3.48
CA ASP A 133 11.99 -17.89 -3.48
C ASP A 133 13.45 -18.32 -3.18
N LYS A 134 14.41 -17.38 -3.32
CA LYS A 134 15.84 -17.60 -3.07
C LYS A 134 16.29 -17.15 -1.68
N VAL A 135 15.40 -16.56 -0.89
CA VAL A 135 15.69 -16.13 0.48
C VAL A 135 16.03 -17.34 1.35
N GLY A 136 17.20 -17.31 2.00
CA GLY A 136 17.71 -18.41 2.81
C GLY A 136 18.67 -19.34 2.05
N ILE A 137 18.81 -19.17 0.74
CA ILE A 137 19.82 -19.89 -0.07
C ILE A 137 21.06 -19.00 -0.14
N ALA A 138 22.17 -19.43 0.45
CA ALA A 138 23.42 -18.66 0.43
C ALA A 138 24.13 -18.74 -0.94
N SER A 139 24.15 -19.93 -1.53
CA SER A 139 24.74 -20.14 -2.85
C SER A 139 24.17 -21.40 -3.49
N GLU A 140 24.18 -21.42 -4.80
CA GLU A 140 23.79 -22.56 -5.61
C GLU A 140 24.90 -22.86 -6.62
N THR A 141 25.26 -24.14 -6.75
CA THR A 141 26.28 -24.57 -7.71
C THR A 141 25.68 -25.59 -8.66
N ILE A 142 25.59 -25.22 -9.93
CA ILE A 142 25.11 -26.09 -11.00
C ILE A 142 26.28 -26.32 -11.95
N SER A 143 26.85 -27.52 -11.87
CA SER A 143 28.03 -27.91 -12.66
C SER A 143 29.23 -26.98 -12.41
N ARG A 144 29.63 -26.15 -13.39
CA ARG A 144 30.78 -25.22 -13.28
C ARG A 144 30.36 -23.78 -12.95
N HIS A 145 29.08 -23.52 -12.77
CA HIS A 145 28.56 -22.19 -12.42
C HIS A 145 28.12 -22.17 -10.96
N SER A 146 28.69 -21.25 -10.21
CA SER A 146 28.27 -20.95 -8.84
C SER A 146 27.62 -19.56 -8.80
N VAL A 147 26.43 -19.48 -8.21
CA VAL A 147 25.69 -18.23 -7.97
C VAL A 147 25.62 -18.02 -6.47
N THR A 148 26.05 -16.84 -6.02
CA THR A 148 25.91 -16.41 -4.63
C THR A 148 24.77 -15.43 -4.54
N TYR A 149 23.83 -15.69 -3.64
CA TYR A 149 22.67 -14.82 -3.45
C TYR A 149 22.92 -13.77 -2.37
N PHE A 150 22.10 -12.72 -2.38
CA PHE A 150 22.20 -11.65 -1.40
C PHE A 150 21.93 -12.20 0.01
N ASN A 151 22.87 -11.95 0.94
CA ASN A 151 22.70 -12.35 2.33
C ASN A 151 21.68 -11.44 3.03
N MET A 152 20.55 -12.02 3.44
CA MET A 152 19.44 -11.36 4.13
C MET A 152 19.62 -11.39 5.65
N ASP A 153 20.83 -11.17 6.17
CA ASP A 153 21.10 -11.03 7.60
C ASP A 153 20.53 -9.72 8.17
N GLY A 154 20.52 -9.59 9.51
CA GLY A 154 19.97 -8.45 10.21
C GLY A 154 20.67 -7.12 9.91
N ASP A 155 21.92 -7.16 9.43
CA ASP A 155 22.68 -5.95 9.07
C ASP A 155 22.32 -5.45 7.68
N ASN A 156 21.99 -6.35 6.75
CA ASN A 156 21.74 -6.03 5.34
C ASN A 156 20.26 -5.99 4.97
N SER A 157 19.39 -6.56 5.79
CA SER A 157 17.94 -6.63 5.53
C SER A 157 17.12 -5.89 6.59
N LEU A 158 15.94 -5.47 6.18
CA LEU A 158 14.94 -4.87 7.05
C LEU A 158 13.55 -5.23 6.51
N MET A 159 12.67 -5.76 7.38
CA MET A 159 11.31 -6.19 7.04
C MET A 159 11.25 -7.17 5.85
N GLY A 160 12.28 -8.02 5.70
CA GLY A 160 12.36 -8.99 4.64
C GLY A 160 12.79 -8.43 3.27
N TYR A 161 13.35 -7.22 3.23
CA TYR A 161 13.91 -6.58 2.03
C TYR A 161 15.33 -6.09 2.27
N PRO A 162 16.18 -6.00 1.24
CA PRO A 162 17.48 -5.33 1.34
C PRO A 162 17.31 -3.87 1.79
N LYS A 163 18.09 -3.45 2.79
CA LYS A 163 18.03 -2.05 3.30
C LYS A 163 18.25 -1.00 2.23
N SER A 164 19.06 -1.32 1.21
CA SER A 164 19.32 -0.42 0.08
C SER A 164 18.06 -0.07 -0.72
N LEU A 165 17.09 -1.00 -0.79
CA LEU A 165 15.83 -0.79 -1.49
C LEU A 165 14.82 0.06 -0.70
N LEU A 166 15.05 0.30 0.58
CA LEU A 166 14.13 1.04 1.46
C LEU A 166 14.53 2.51 1.66
N GLY A 167 15.66 2.92 1.07
CA GLY A 167 16.22 4.27 1.27
C GLY A 167 15.29 5.40 0.88
N PHE A 168 14.45 5.21 -0.13
CA PHE A 168 13.47 6.20 -0.60
C PHE A 168 12.38 6.54 0.44
N LEU A 169 12.20 5.71 1.47
CA LEU A 169 11.20 5.92 2.52
C LEU A 169 11.67 6.89 3.61
N LYS A 170 12.98 7.14 3.74
CA LYS A 170 13.54 8.00 4.80
C LYS A 170 12.89 9.39 4.90
N PRO A 171 12.64 10.12 3.79
CA PRO A 171 12.01 11.44 3.85
C PRO A 171 10.57 11.44 4.37
N TYR A 172 9.91 10.28 4.35
CA TYR A 172 8.49 10.12 4.70
C TYR A 172 8.28 9.58 6.11
N MET A 173 9.34 9.24 6.82
CA MET A 173 9.25 8.73 8.19
C MET A 173 8.72 9.79 9.15
N LYS A 174 7.71 9.43 9.93
CA LYS A 174 7.16 10.28 11.00
C LYS A 174 7.52 9.72 12.36
N ALA A 175 7.71 10.63 13.33
CA ALA A 175 7.95 10.24 14.72
C ALA A 175 6.78 9.38 15.26
N ARG A 176 7.12 8.37 16.04
CA ARG A 176 6.15 7.58 16.83
C ARG A 176 6.12 8.15 18.23
N PHE A 177 4.97 8.74 18.60
CA PHE A 177 4.75 9.19 19.97
C PHE A 177 4.19 8.02 20.80
N GLY A 178 4.73 7.78 21.97
CA GLY A 178 4.19 6.83 22.95
C GLY A 178 4.81 5.41 22.98
N GLN A 179 5.74 5.07 22.09
CA GLN A 179 6.58 3.89 22.33
C GLN A 179 7.79 4.32 23.14
N GLY A 180 7.70 4.15 24.47
CA GLY A 180 8.88 4.22 25.33
C GLY A 180 9.96 3.30 24.78
N LEU A 181 11.19 3.80 24.66
CA LEU A 181 12.37 2.99 24.43
C LEU A 181 12.35 1.84 25.45
N LYS A 182 12.10 0.63 24.97
CA LYS A 182 12.55 -0.54 25.73
C LYS A 182 14.05 -0.58 25.57
N VAL A 183 14.75 -0.14 26.61
CA VAL A 183 16.18 -0.37 26.80
C VAL A 183 16.43 -1.85 26.94
#